data_d9c5582ab833f4381cb4b88ffc5dd6e2
#
_entry.id   d9c5582ab833f4381cb4b88ffc5dd6e2
#
_cell.length_a   1.000
_cell.length_b   1.000
_cell.length_c   1.000
_cell.angle_alpha   90.00
_cell.angle_beta   90.00
_cell.angle_gamma   90.00
#
_symmetry.space_group_name_H-M   'P 1'
#
loop_
_entity.id
_entity.type
_entity.pdbx_description
1 polymer ?
#
loop_
_entity_poly.entity_id
_entity_poly.type
_entity_poly.pdbx_seq_one_letter_code
_entity_poly.pdbx_strand_id
1 'polypeptide(L)'
;MWKLKNLFNDKPTKEIKFSTNFDIEELKNLEYLTERDWEIIKGQTCDYEFDWFGIDNMGQIAVFSSSNRGFRPKCVTKSLELYKELEETLESRTEITNAIKITKTDCRLDDWIDYSKKGLYSYDLRDVHRVKQKKQFDILFKPEKPLKITDINLDKFSDVIPVFDFEFGTDLSFKKLENGLLQ
;
A
#
# COMPACT_ATOMS: atom_id res chain seq x y z
N MET A 1 40.30 32.47 13.15
CA MET A 1 39.63 32.02 14.40
C MET A 1 38.42 32.93 14.65
N TRP A 2 37.28 32.60 14.05
CA TRP A 2 36.01 33.35 14.23
C TRP A 2 35.13 32.60 15.22
N LYS A 3 34.81 33.30 16.31
CA LYS A 3 33.91 32.82 17.37
C LYS A 3 32.46 33.01 16.92
N LEU A 4 31.76 31.91 16.63
CA LEU A 4 30.31 31.89 16.64
C LEU A 4 29.84 31.87 18.08
N LYS A 5 29.42 33.01 18.60
CA LYS A 5 28.73 33.15 19.88
C LYS A 5 27.28 33.54 19.64
N ASN A 6 26.39 32.72 20.21
CA ASN A 6 25.05 33.03 20.67
C ASN A 6 24.00 33.41 19.64
N LEU A 7 23.28 32.40 19.17
CA LEU A 7 21.97 32.54 18.53
C LEU A 7 20.96 31.54 19.13
N PHE A 8 20.94 31.40 20.43
CA PHE A 8 19.81 30.78 21.14
C PHE A 8 19.40 31.72 22.29
N ASN A 9 18.55 32.69 21.90
CA ASN A 9 17.78 33.45 22.89
C ASN A 9 16.66 32.51 23.39
N ASP A 10 16.76 32.13 24.63
CA ASP A 10 15.73 31.44 25.40
C ASP A 10 14.43 32.23 25.40
N LYS A 11 13.52 31.88 24.51
CA LYS A 11 12.10 32.12 24.77
C LYS A 11 11.58 30.93 25.56
N PRO A 12 10.83 31.15 26.65
CA PRO A 12 10.26 30.05 27.41
C PRO A 12 9.36 29.26 26.49
N THR A 13 9.72 28.02 26.21
CA THR A 13 8.88 27.03 25.56
C THR A 13 7.63 26.89 26.43
N LYS A 14 6.49 27.41 25.96
CA LYS A 14 5.19 27.04 26.52
C LYS A 14 5.13 25.53 26.44
N GLU A 15 5.16 24.85 27.60
CA GLU A 15 4.75 23.46 27.69
C GLU A 15 3.33 23.34 27.11
N ILE A 16 3.22 22.84 25.90
CA ILE A 16 1.96 22.39 25.36
C ILE A 16 1.64 21.10 26.13
N LYS A 17 0.87 21.23 27.20
CA LYS A 17 0.28 20.08 27.85
C LYS A 17 -0.73 19.49 26.85
N PHE A 18 -0.30 18.48 26.11
CA PHE A 18 -1.24 17.62 25.42
C PHE A 18 -2.11 16.96 26.49
N SER A 19 -3.38 17.30 26.51
CA SER A 19 -4.38 16.59 27.30
C SER A 19 -4.43 15.17 26.73
N THR A 20 -3.93 14.21 27.48
CA THR A 20 -3.87 12.79 27.10
C THR A 20 -5.21 12.08 27.21
N ASN A 21 -6.31 12.80 27.27
CA ASN A 21 -7.66 12.24 27.15
C ASN A 21 -8.14 12.33 25.71
N PHE A 22 -7.44 11.64 24.80
CA PHE A 22 -8.07 11.24 23.54
C PHE A 22 -9.05 10.12 23.87
N ASP A 23 -10.33 10.40 23.61
CA ASP A 23 -11.36 9.38 23.71
C ASP A 23 -11.07 8.31 22.63
N ILE A 24 -10.85 7.07 23.09
CA ILE A 24 -10.58 5.94 22.17
C ILE A 24 -11.74 5.73 21.19
N GLU A 25 -12.96 6.13 21.56
CA GLU A 25 -14.10 6.12 20.65
C GLU A 25 -14.03 7.22 19.58
N GLU A 26 -13.47 8.40 19.88
CA GLU A 26 -13.20 9.42 18.86
C GLU A 26 -12.14 8.96 17.83
N LEU A 27 -11.12 8.25 18.28
CA LEU A 27 -10.10 7.69 17.37
C LEU A 27 -10.67 6.59 16.45
N LYS A 28 -11.66 5.83 16.92
CA LYS A 28 -12.34 4.82 16.08
C LYS A 28 -13.27 5.44 15.03
N ASN A 29 -13.69 6.69 15.24
CA ASN A 29 -14.54 7.44 14.30
C ASN A 29 -13.74 8.36 13.38
N LEU A 30 -12.41 8.43 13.50
CA LEU A 30 -11.57 9.10 12.51
C LEU A 30 -11.62 8.30 11.21
N GLU A 31 -12.19 8.88 10.20
CA GLU A 31 -12.26 8.31 8.87
C GLU A 31 -10.83 8.12 8.36
N TYR A 32 -10.40 6.87 8.24
CA TYR A 32 -9.02 6.48 7.87
C TYR A 32 -8.59 7.11 6.55
N LEU A 33 -9.51 7.25 5.59
CA LEU A 33 -9.28 7.82 4.28
C LEU A 33 -10.41 8.78 3.93
N THR A 34 -10.14 10.08 3.93
CA THR A 34 -11.13 11.13 3.63
C THR A 34 -11.22 11.39 2.12
N GLU A 35 -12.26 12.09 1.67
CA GLU A 35 -12.38 12.58 0.28
C GLU A 35 -11.19 13.46 -0.13
N ARG A 36 -10.65 14.25 0.80
CA ARG A 36 -9.46 15.07 0.55
C ARG A 36 -8.23 14.20 0.29
N ASP A 37 -8.03 13.16 1.10
CA ASP A 37 -6.93 12.21 0.91
C ASP A 37 -7.06 11.48 -0.41
N TRP A 38 -8.30 11.14 -0.79
CA TRP A 38 -8.59 10.49 -2.07
C TRP A 38 -8.22 11.35 -3.27
N GLU A 39 -8.49 12.66 -3.24
CA GLU A 39 -8.05 13.57 -4.30
C GLU A 39 -6.52 13.68 -4.37
N ILE A 40 -5.81 13.66 -3.23
CA ILE A 40 -4.35 13.59 -3.18
C ILE A 40 -3.84 12.30 -3.83
N ILE A 41 -4.46 11.17 -3.48
CA ILE A 41 -4.12 9.86 -4.04
C ILE A 41 -4.39 9.84 -5.54
N LYS A 42 -5.56 10.25 -6.00
CA LYS A 42 -5.91 10.31 -7.43
C LYS A 42 -4.92 11.13 -8.24
N GLY A 43 -4.57 12.31 -7.72
CA GLY A 43 -3.65 13.23 -8.37
C GLY A 43 -2.17 12.85 -8.27
N GLN A 44 -1.80 11.91 -7.41
CA GLN A 44 -0.40 11.60 -7.06
C GLN A 44 0.42 12.86 -6.74
N THR A 45 -0.21 13.81 -6.04
CA THR A 45 0.35 15.16 -5.82
C THR A 45 1.38 15.22 -4.70
N CYS A 46 1.35 14.27 -3.78
CA CYS A 46 2.35 14.11 -2.73
C CYS A 46 2.43 12.65 -2.28
N ASP A 47 3.44 12.36 -1.46
CA ASP A 47 3.58 11.06 -0.83
C ASP A 47 2.41 10.83 0.13
N TYR A 48 1.82 9.66 0.00
CA TYR A 48 0.74 9.20 0.85
C TYR A 48 0.87 7.69 0.98
N GLU A 49 0.76 7.14 2.18
CA GLU A 49 0.79 5.70 2.36
C GLU A 49 -0.46 5.11 1.71
N PHE A 50 -0.26 4.40 0.63
CA PHE A 50 -1.34 3.90 -0.21
C PHE A 50 -0.94 2.60 -0.87
N ASP A 51 -1.73 1.59 -0.58
CA ASP A 51 -1.64 0.28 -1.18
C ASP A 51 -2.76 0.11 -2.23
N TRP A 52 -2.54 -0.73 -3.22
CA TRP A 52 -3.58 -1.11 -4.14
C TRP A 52 -3.49 -2.59 -4.49
N PHE A 53 -4.60 -3.17 -4.92
CA PHE A 53 -4.72 -4.60 -5.18
C PHE A 53 -4.88 -4.88 -6.66
N GLY A 54 -4.46 -6.08 -7.10
CA GLY A 54 -4.60 -6.53 -8.47
C GLY A 54 -4.78 -8.03 -8.55
N ILE A 55 -5.29 -8.51 -9.70
CA ILE A 55 -5.54 -9.91 -9.98
C ILE A 55 -4.69 -10.31 -11.20
N ASP A 56 -4.04 -11.47 -11.14
CA ASP A 56 -3.30 -12.03 -12.27
C ASP A 56 -4.16 -12.96 -13.15
N ASN A 57 -3.56 -13.49 -14.23
CA ASN A 57 -4.25 -14.40 -15.15
C ASN A 57 -4.60 -15.76 -14.57
N MET A 58 -4.07 -16.09 -13.38
CA MET A 58 -4.40 -17.32 -12.63
C MET A 58 -5.49 -17.06 -11.58
N GLY A 59 -6.01 -15.82 -11.52
CA GLY A 59 -6.97 -15.38 -10.52
C GLY A 59 -6.37 -15.18 -9.12
N GLN A 60 -5.04 -15.08 -9.00
CA GLN A 60 -4.35 -14.85 -7.74
C GLN A 60 -4.31 -13.35 -7.44
N ILE A 61 -4.28 -12.99 -6.16
CA ILE A 61 -4.39 -11.60 -5.71
C ILE A 61 -3.03 -11.11 -5.20
N ALA A 62 -2.71 -9.86 -5.53
CA ALA A 62 -1.52 -9.17 -5.00
C ALA A 62 -1.89 -7.83 -4.38
N VAL A 63 -1.08 -7.40 -3.40
CA VAL A 63 -1.02 -6.05 -2.86
C VAL A 63 0.24 -5.36 -3.36
N PHE A 64 0.12 -4.07 -3.70
CA PHE A 64 1.20 -3.22 -4.21
C PHE A 64 1.32 -1.97 -3.32
N SER A 65 2.37 -1.91 -2.51
CA SER A 65 2.69 -0.75 -1.70
C SER A 65 3.48 0.27 -2.51
N SER A 66 3.03 1.50 -2.58
CA SER A 66 3.58 2.47 -3.52
C SER A 66 3.88 3.85 -2.94
N SER A 67 3.49 4.14 -1.72
CA SER A 67 3.53 5.50 -1.14
C SER A 67 2.95 6.56 -2.08
N ASN A 68 1.87 6.22 -2.79
CA ASN A 68 1.21 7.04 -3.81
C ASN A 68 2.13 7.45 -4.99
N ARG A 69 3.18 6.67 -5.27
CA ARG A 69 4.13 6.91 -6.35
C ARG A 69 4.10 5.78 -7.38
N GLY A 70 4.71 6.03 -8.50
CA GLY A 70 4.91 5.02 -9.53
C GLY A 70 3.65 4.67 -10.32
N PHE A 71 3.68 3.50 -10.95
CA PHE A 71 2.57 3.01 -11.74
C PHE A 71 1.40 2.58 -10.87
N ARG A 72 0.23 3.03 -11.25
CA ARG A 72 -1.05 2.59 -10.70
C ARG A 72 -2.11 2.61 -11.80
N PRO A 73 -2.85 1.52 -12.02
CA PRO A 73 -3.98 1.51 -12.95
C PRO A 73 -5.04 2.53 -12.56
N LYS A 74 -5.62 3.22 -13.55
CA LYS A 74 -6.63 4.27 -13.29
C LYS A 74 -7.89 3.74 -12.61
N CYS A 75 -8.24 2.48 -12.83
CA CYS A 75 -9.41 1.86 -12.21
C CYS A 75 -9.32 1.85 -10.69
N VAL A 76 -8.14 1.69 -10.11
CA VAL A 76 -7.93 1.63 -8.64
C VAL A 76 -8.53 2.83 -7.92
N THR A 77 -8.57 3.99 -8.55
CA THR A 77 -9.07 5.23 -7.94
C THR A 77 -10.41 5.72 -8.51
N LYS A 78 -11.20 4.83 -9.10
CA LYS A 78 -12.52 5.18 -9.64
C LYS A 78 -13.55 5.47 -8.54
N SER A 79 -13.50 4.75 -7.41
CA SER A 79 -14.46 4.89 -6.31
C SER A 79 -13.75 4.69 -4.97
N LEU A 80 -13.81 5.72 -4.11
CA LEU A 80 -13.32 5.66 -2.73
C LEU A 80 -14.07 4.61 -1.92
N GLU A 81 -15.39 4.56 -2.05
CA GLU A 81 -16.25 3.65 -1.30
C GLU A 81 -15.91 2.18 -1.64
N LEU A 82 -15.85 1.84 -2.93
CA LEU A 82 -15.48 0.47 -3.34
C LEU A 82 -14.03 0.12 -2.96
N TYR A 83 -13.12 1.08 -2.99
CA TYR A 83 -11.74 0.85 -2.58
C TYR A 83 -11.68 0.51 -1.08
N LYS A 84 -12.30 1.32 -0.21
CA LYS A 84 -12.35 1.07 1.24
C LYS A 84 -12.93 -0.31 1.55
N GLU A 85 -14.00 -0.66 0.88
CA GLU A 85 -14.69 -1.94 1.09
C GLU A 85 -13.86 -3.14 0.58
N LEU A 86 -13.11 -2.97 -0.52
CA LEU A 86 -12.15 -3.97 -1.02
C LEU A 86 -11.00 -4.17 -0.03
N GLU A 87 -10.41 -3.07 0.45
CA GLU A 87 -9.34 -3.08 1.44
C GLU A 87 -9.80 -3.80 2.71
N GLU A 88 -10.91 -3.39 3.30
CA GLU A 88 -11.50 -4.04 4.47
C GLU A 88 -11.79 -5.53 4.24
N THR A 89 -12.31 -5.88 3.05
CA THR A 89 -12.60 -7.27 2.67
C THR A 89 -11.33 -8.13 2.67
N LEU A 90 -10.21 -7.60 2.20
CA LEU A 90 -8.93 -8.33 2.13
C LEU A 90 -8.17 -8.29 3.47
N GLU A 91 -8.20 -7.16 4.18
CA GLU A 91 -7.50 -7.01 5.46
C GLU A 91 -8.16 -7.77 6.61
N SER A 92 -9.48 -7.84 6.65
CA SER A 92 -10.21 -8.58 7.70
C SER A 92 -10.07 -10.10 7.60
N ARG A 93 -9.45 -10.63 6.54
CA ARG A 93 -9.28 -12.08 6.37
C ARG A 93 -8.32 -12.65 7.40
N THR A 94 -8.65 -13.86 7.84
CA THR A 94 -7.75 -14.67 8.66
C THR A 94 -6.56 -15.18 7.85
N GLU A 95 -5.45 -15.45 8.50
CA GLU A 95 -4.31 -16.17 7.91
C GLU A 95 -4.73 -17.55 7.42
N ILE A 96 -4.36 -17.90 6.18
CA ILE A 96 -4.70 -19.19 5.54
C ILE A 96 -3.47 -19.97 5.11
N THR A 97 -2.29 -19.36 5.15
CA THR A 97 -1.05 -19.95 4.64
C THR A 97 0.19 -19.34 5.31
N ASN A 98 1.37 -19.87 5.00
CA ASN A 98 2.64 -19.28 5.39
C ASN A 98 3.10 -18.24 4.34
N ALA A 99 3.81 -17.20 4.82
CA ALA A 99 4.49 -16.23 3.96
C ALA A 99 5.91 -16.73 3.67
N ILE A 100 6.29 -16.75 2.40
CA ILE A 100 7.65 -17.10 1.94
C ILE A 100 8.38 -15.81 1.60
N LYS A 101 9.43 -15.47 2.35
CA LYS A 101 10.27 -14.29 2.12
C LYS A 101 11.09 -14.46 0.83
N ILE A 102 11.00 -13.49 -0.08
CA ILE A 102 11.75 -13.43 -1.34
C ILE A 102 12.86 -12.37 -1.24
N THR A 103 12.55 -11.21 -0.66
CA THR A 103 13.50 -10.11 -0.51
C THR A 103 14.64 -10.47 0.45
N LYS A 104 15.82 -9.86 0.21
CA LYS A 104 16.97 -9.92 1.11
C LYS A 104 17.02 -8.77 2.10
N THR A 105 16.04 -7.86 2.06
CA THR A 105 15.97 -6.70 2.94
C THR A 105 15.66 -7.12 4.38
N ASP A 106 16.33 -6.48 5.34
CA ASP A 106 16.17 -6.76 6.78
C ASP A 106 15.41 -5.62 7.50
N CYS A 107 14.70 -4.76 6.79
CA CYS A 107 13.82 -3.75 7.39
C CYS A 107 12.55 -4.40 7.96
N ARG A 108 11.76 -3.59 8.69
CA ARG A 108 10.43 -4.00 9.17
C ARG A 108 9.54 -4.32 7.97
N LEU A 109 8.92 -5.48 7.96
CA LEU A 109 8.14 -6.02 6.85
C LEU A 109 6.82 -6.65 7.33
N ASP A 110 6.32 -6.27 8.51
CA ASP A 110 5.20 -6.94 9.19
C ASP A 110 3.93 -6.93 8.33
N ASP A 111 3.59 -5.79 7.72
CA ASP A 111 2.37 -5.62 6.93
C ASP A 111 2.38 -6.52 5.68
N TRP A 112 3.51 -6.60 4.98
CA TRP A 112 3.67 -7.48 3.81
C TRP A 112 3.65 -8.96 4.18
N ILE A 113 4.16 -9.32 5.37
CA ILE A 113 4.06 -10.69 5.91
C ILE A 113 2.59 -11.03 6.16
N ASP A 114 1.84 -10.12 6.78
CA ASP A 114 0.43 -10.33 7.10
C ASP A 114 -0.43 -10.51 5.84
N TYR A 115 -0.24 -9.68 4.82
CA TYR A 115 -0.89 -9.88 3.53
C TYR A 115 -0.55 -11.25 2.92
N SER A 116 0.73 -11.65 2.96
CA SER A 116 1.12 -12.92 2.37
C SER A 116 0.60 -14.12 3.15
N LYS A 117 0.44 -14.04 4.47
CA LYS A 117 -0.22 -15.08 5.26
C LYS A 117 -1.72 -15.18 4.96
N LYS A 118 -2.36 -14.09 4.53
CA LYS A 118 -3.74 -14.08 4.03
C LYS A 118 -3.88 -14.60 2.60
N GLY A 119 -2.76 -14.99 1.97
CA GLY A 119 -2.71 -15.57 0.64
C GLY A 119 -2.41 -14.59 -0.49
N LEU A 120 -2.02 -13.34 -0.21
CA LEU A 120 -1.71 -12.35 -1.23
C LEU A 120 -0.21 -12.33 -1.55
N TYR A 121 0.15 -12.09 -2.82
CA TYR A 121 1.51 -11.69 -3.18
C TYR A 121 1.73 -10.25 -2.70
N SER A 122 2.90 -9.96 -2.10
CA SER A 122 3.21 -8.64 -1.56
C SER A 122 4.35 -7.99 -2.32
N TYR A 123 4.07 -6.84 -2.88
CA TYR A 123 5.00 -6.04 -3.69
C TYR A 123 5.24 -4.67 -3.06
N ASP A 124 6.47 -4.17 -3.18
CA ASP A 124 6.85 -2.82 -2.79
C ASP A 124 7.52 -2.07 -3.92
N LEU A 125 7.25 -0.77 -4.04
CA LEU A 125 7.84 0.09 -5.04
C LEU A 125 9.34 0.29 -4.75
N ARG A 126 10.20 -0.23 -5.64
CA ARG A 126 11.64 -0.12 -5.49
C ARG A 126 12.11 1.33 -5.43
N ASP A 127 12.91 1.65 -4.41
CA ASP A 127 13.53 2.96 -4.24
C ASP A 127 12.52 4.13 -4.11
N VAL A 128 11.35 3.89 -3.49
CA VAL A 128 10.31 4.90 -3.29
C VAL A 128 10.85 6.20 -2.66
N HIS A 129 11.84 6.10 -1.78
CA HIS A 129 12.46 7.23 -1.08
C HIS A 129 13.66 7.85 -1.84
N ARG A 130 13.99 7.37 -3.04
CA ARG A 130 15.15 7.84 -3.81
C ARG A 130 14.75 8.72 -4.97
N VAL A 131 15.65 9.64 -5.33
CA VAL A 131 15.45 10.58 -6.45
C VAL A 131 15.27 9.88 -7.80
N LYS A 132 15.88 8.68 -7.97
CA LYS A 132 15.74 7.87 -9.19
C LYS A 132 15.00 6.60 -8.88
N GLN A 133 13.69 6.61 -9.12
CA GLN A 133 12.88 5.40 -9.07
C GLN A 133 13.27 4.44 -10.20
N LYS A 134 13.41 3.16 -9.88
CA LYS A 134 13.71 2.14 -10.89
C LYS A 134 12.49 1.67 -11.69
N LYS A 135 11.34 2.32 -11.54
CA LYS A 135 10.10 1.97 -12.25
C LYS A 135 9.79 0.48 -12.20
N GLN A 136 9.82 -0.06 -10.99
CA GLN A 136 9.67 -1.48 -10.72
C GLN A 136 9.08 -1.70 -9.34
N PHE A 137 8.24 -2.70 -9.21
CA PHE A 137 7.84 -3.29 -7.95
C PHE A 137 8.65 -4.54 -7.69
N ASP A 138 9.25 -4.63 -6.52
CA ASP A 138 9.94 -5.83 -6.05
C ASP A 138 8.96 -6.71 -5.30
N ILE A 139 9.03 -8.01 -5.56
CA ILE A 139 8.30 -8.96 -4.74
C ILE A 139 9.01 -9.14 -3.39
N LEU A 140 8.30 -8.88 -2.31
CA LEU A 140 8.84 -9.04 -0.95
C LEU A 140 8.50 -10.41 -0.38
N PHE A 141 7.23 -10.79 -0.47
CA PHE A 141 6.74 -12.09 -0.02
C PHE A 141 5.80 -12.70 -1.04
N LYS A 142 5.75 -14.03 -1.04
CA LYS A 142 4.72 -14.79 -1.71
C LYS A 142 4.04 -15.73 -0.72
N PRO A 143 2.74 -15.98 -0.88
CA PRO A 143 2.06 -17.00 -0.09
C PRO A 143 2.52 -18.40 -0.53
N GLU A 144 2.61 -19.32 0.41
CA GLU A 144 2.82 -20.73 0.07
C GLU A 144 1.60 -21.30 -0.68
N LYS A 145 0.39 -20.87 -0.29
CA LYS A 145 -0.86 -21.16 -0.98
C LYS A 145 -1.58 -19.86 -1.32
N PRO A 146 -1.56 -19.42 -2.61
CA PRO A 146 -2.22 -18.20 -3.02
C PRO A 146 -3.74 -18.23 -2.84
N LEU A 147 -4.30 -17.11 -2.37
CA LEU A 147 -5.72 -16.84 -2.41
C LEU A 147 -6.14 -16.55 -3.85
N LYS A 148 -7.23 -17.18 -4.29
CA LYS A 148 -7.78 -16.97 -5.64
C LYS A 148 -9.14 -16.30 -5.58
N ILE A 149 -9.51 -15.64 -6.67
CA ILE A 149 -10.85 -15.04 -6.83
C ILE A 149 -11.98 -16.07 -6.73
N THR A 150 -11.69 -17.37 -6.96
CA THR A 150 -12.63 -18.46 -6.74
C THR A 150 -12.92 -18.73 -5.28
N ASP A 151 -12.02 -18.32 -4.37
CA ASP A 151 -12.13 -18.53 -2.93
C ASP A 151 -12.80 -17.35 -2.21
N ILE A 152 -13.05 -16.25 -2.94
CA ILE A 152 -13.62 -15.00 -2.44
C ILE A 152 -14.40 -14.30 -3.55
N ASN A 153 -15.62 -13.85 -3.25
CA ASN A 153 -16.39 -13.09 -4.22
C ASN A 153 -15.90 -11.64 -4.29
N LEU A 154 -15.25 -11.28 -5.41
CA LEU A 154 -14.78 -9.93 -5.71
C LEU A 154 -15.52 -9.27 -6.88
N ASP A 155 -16.64 -9.84 -7.36
CA ASP A 155 -17.36 -9.36 -8.54
C ASP A 155 -17.77 -7.89 -8.44
N LYS A 156 -18.19 -7.45 -7.24
CA LYS A 156 -18.58 -6.05 -7.00
C LYS A 156 -17.42 -5.06 -7.11
N PHE A 157 -16.18 -5.52 -7.04
CA PHE A 157 -14.98 -4.69 -7.12
C PHE A 157 -14.36 -4.66 -8.51
N SER A 158 -14.99 -5.29 -9.51
CA SER A 158 -14.47 -5.37 -10.88
C SER A 158 -14.09 -4.02 -11.49
N ASP A 159 -14.74 -2.94 -11.05
CA ASP A 159 -14.45 -1.58 -11.52
C ASP A 159 -13.22 -0.93 -10.88
N VAL A 160 -12.73 -1.44 -9.74
CA VAL A 160 -11.64 -0.84 -8.96
C VAL A 160 -10.44 -1.75 -8.78
N ILE A 161 -10.54 -3.03 -9.15
CA ILE A 161 -9.43 -3.98 -9.08
C ILE A 161 -8.92 -4.31 -10.50
N PRO A 162 -7.67 -3.98 -10.85
CA PRO A 162 -7.10 -4.29 -12.16
C PRO A 162 -6.83 -5.78 -12.33
N VAL A 163 -7.01 -6.27 -13.56
CA VAL A 163 -6.68 -7.62 -13.97
C VAL A 163 -5.52 -7.58 -14.97
N PHE A 164 -4.57 -8.49 -14.82
CA PHE A 164 -3.36 -8.59 -15.64
C PHE A 164 -3.31 -9.92 -16.41
N ASP A 165 -2.68 -9.91 -17.57
CA ASP A 165 -2.51 -11.07 -18.48
C ASP A 165 -1.32 -11.97 -18.15
N PHE A 166 -0.64 -11.71 -17.05
CA PHE A 166 0.53 -12.47 -16.59
C PHE A 166 0.34 -12.99 -15.16
N GLU A 167 1.20 -13.92 -14.75
CA GLU A 167 1.21 -14.51 -13.39
C GLU A 167 2.09 -13.70 -12.44
N PHE A 168 1.64 -13.53 -11.18
CA PHE A 168 2.43 -12.95 -10.10
C PHE A 168 3.55 -13.92 -9.64
N GLY A 169 4.51 -13.42 -8.85
CA GLY A 169 5.57 -14.22 -8.24
C GLY A 169 7.00 -13.82 -8.63
N THR A 170 7.16 -12.79 -9.47
CA THR A 170 8.45 -12.18 -9.84
C THR A 170 8.37 -10.66 -9.75
N ASP A 171 9.52 -9.98 -9.73
CA ASP A 171 9.58 -8.52 -9.83
C ASP A 171 8.84 -8.01 -11.08
N LEU A 172 8.14 -6.88 -10.94
CA LEU A 172 7.28 -6.34 -11.99
C LEU A 172 7.73 -4.94 -12.41
N SER A 173 8.20 -4.79 -13.66
CA SER A 173 8.47 -3.47 -14.22
C SER A 173 7.16 -2.73 -14.55
N PHE A 174 7.18 -1.39 -14.52
CA PHE A 174 6.03 -0.57 -14.90
C PHE A 174 5.55 -0.89 -16.31
N LYS A 175 6.49 -1.12 -17.24
CA LYS A 175 6.15 -1.51 -18.62
C LYS A 175 5.41 -2.84 -18.68
N LYS A 176 5.79 -3.82 -17.83
CA LYS A 176 5.08 -5.10 -17.76
C LYS A 176 3.66 -4.90 -17.21
N LEU A 177 3.52 -4.09 -16.18
CA LEU A 177 2.21 -3.76 -15.61
C LEU A 177 1.32 -3.01 -16.62
N GLU A 178 1.86 -2.01 -17.33
CA GLU A 178 1.13 -1.25 -18.36
C GLU A 178 0.67 -2.13 -19.50
N ASN A 179 1.57 -2.97 -20.04
CA ASN A 179 1.27 -3.82 -21.21
C ASN A 179 0.37 -5.00 -20.87
N GLY A 180 0.44 -5.52 -19.65
CA GLY A 180 -0.35 -6.66 -19.20
C GLY A 180 -1.70 -6.30 -18.61
N LEU A 181 -2.03 -5.01 -18.51
CA LEU A 181 -3.32 -4.56 -17.97
C LEU A 181 -4.44 -4.90 -18.96
N LEU A 182 -5.38 -5.73 -18.52
CA LEU A 182 -6.56 -6.13 -19.33
C LEU A 182 -7.74 -5.17 -19.11
N GLN A 183 -7.74 -4.47 -17.99
CA GLN A 183 -8.84 -3.58 -17.61
C GLN A 183 -8.36 -2.44 -16.70
#